data_c45215f39e5734a34dd606bcda4d4ddb
#
_entry.id   c45215f39e5734a34dd606bcda4d4ddb
#
_cell.length_a   1.000
_cell.length_b   1.000
_cell.length_c   1.000
_cell.angle_alpha   90.00
_cell.angle_beta   90.00
_cell.angle_gamma   90.00
#
_symmetry.space_group_name_H-M   'P 1'
#
loop_
_entity.id
_entity.type
_entity.pdbx_description
1 polymer ?
#
loop_
_entity_poly.entity_id
_entity_poly.type
_entity_poly.pdbx_seq_one_letter_code
_entity_poly.pdbx_strand_id
1 'polypeptide(L)'
;MPPRMVLLLVGLALLTVLIQINLLAIAFDKLGLSPHAAMTLVLFALFGSAINLPLARITAEAPAEPPPPLPAWLQPLQIPFEGTTLIAVNLGGCIIPVAFSAYLMAHNPLPFIEVLSAIAIVSLVSNRLSRPIPRLGIAMPVLVAPFTAALTALLINAEHAAPLAYISGTLGVLIGADLLRLGDIRKMGTPLASIGGAGTFDGIFITGIVAALLA
;
A
#
# COMPACT_ATOMS: atom_id res chain seq x y z
N MET A 1 -37.45 4.17 0.24
CA MET A 1 -37.06 2.99 1.04
C MET A 1 -37.88 2.95 2.32
N PRO A 2 -38.40 1.80 2.78
CA PRO A 2 -39.09 1.73 4.05
C PRO A 2 -38.12 2.01 5.21
N PRO A 3 -38.54 2.72 6.28
CA PRO A 3 -37.65 3.14 7.37
C PRO A 3 -36.93 1.97 8.05
N ARG A 4 -37.55 0.81 8.10
CA ARG A 4 -36.94 -0.44 8.62
C ARG A 4 -35.71 -0.89 7.81
N MET A 5 -35.73 -0.72 6.50
CA MET A 5 -34.61 -1.07 5.62
C MET A 5 -33.44 -0.11 5.76
N VAL A 6 -33.71 1.18 5.96
CA VAL A 6 -32.68 2.20 6.25
C VAL A 6 -32.01 1.88 7.59
N LEU A 7 -32.78 1.57 8.62
CA LEU A 7 -32.25 1.19 9.94
C LEU A 7 -31.36 -0.06 9.88
N LEU A 8 -31.78 -1.06 9.10
CA LEU A 8 -31.01 -2.30 8.90
C LEU A 8 -29.70 -2.03 8.17
N LEU A 9 -29.72 -1.19 7.11
CA LEU A 9 -28.50 -0.82 6.36
C LEU A 9 -27.53 -0.01 7.23
N VAL A 10 -28.02 0.95 8.01
CA VAL A 10 -27.21 1.71 8.96
C VAL A 10 -26.62 0.80 10.03
N GLY A 11 -27.41 -0.12 10.60
CA GLY A 11 -26.93 -1.10 11.57
C GLY A 11 -25.85 -2.01 11.00
N LEU A 12 -26.02 -2.49 9.75
CA LEU A 12 -25.02 -3.31 9.06
C LEU A 12 -23.74 -2.53 8.79
N ALA A 13 -23.85 -1.27 8.35
CA ALA A 13 -22.68 -0.41 8.13
C ALA A 13 -21.91 -0.16 9.42
N LEU A 14 -22.61 0.15 10.53
CA LEU A 14 -21.99 0.33 11.85
C LEU A 14 -21.30 -0.95 12.32
N LEU A 15 -21.95 -2.10 12.18
CA LEU A 15 -21.39 -3.40 12.54
C LEU A 15 -20.11 -3.67 11.73
N THR A 16 -20.12 -3.40 10.41
CA THR A 16 -18.96 -3.57 9.53
C THR A 16 -17.79 -2.67 10.00
N VAL A 17 -18.05 -1.41 10.33
CA VAL A 17 -17.03 -0.49 10.83
C VAL A 17 -16.45 -0.98 12.16
N LEU A 18 -17.31 -1.45 13.10
CA LEU A 18 -16.85 -2.01 14.38
C LEU A 18 -15.96 -3.24 14.19
N ILE A 19 -16.33 -4.14 13.28
CA ILE A 19 -15.51 -5.33 12.95
C ILE A 19 -14.15 -4.88 12.39
N GLN A 20 -14.12 -3.93 11.48
CA GLN A 20 -12.86 -3.44 10.88
C GLN A 20 -11.95 -2.77 11.92
N ILE A 21 -12.51 -1.97 12.84
CA ILE A 21 -11.74 -1.37 13.93
C ILE A 21 -11.11 -2.45 14.83
N ASN A 22 -11.87 -3.50 15.18
CA ASN A 22 -11.33 -4.61 15.96
C ASN A 22 -10.24 -5.39 15.23
N LEU A 23 -10.40 -5.65 13.91
CA LEU A 23 -9.38 -6.32 13.12
C LEU A 23 -8.07 -5.50 13.05
N LEU A 24 -8.18 -4.18 12.89
CA LEU A 24 -7.03 -3.28 12.96
C LEU A 24 -6.36 -3.33 14.34
N ALA A 25 -7.15 -3.30 15.42
CA ALA A 25 -6.62 -3.38 16.77
C ALA A 25 -5.85 -4.68 17.01
N ILE A 26 -6.38 -5.82 16.55
CA ILE A 26 -5.69 -7.12 16.61
C ILE A 26 -4.38 -7.11 15.83
N ALA A 27 -4.38 -6.56 14.61
CA ALA A 27 -3.15 -6.47 13.81
C ALA A 27 -2.07 -5.64 14.52
N PHE A 28 -2.43 -4.51 15.09
CA PHE A 28 -1.48 -3.66 15.80
C PHE A 28 -1.02 -4.24 17.14
N ASP A 29 -1.89 -4.98 17.84
CA ASP A 29 -1.52 -5.71 19.06
C ASP A 29 -0.47 -6.79 18.75
N LYS A 30 -0.65 -7.55 17.67
CA LYS A 30 0.36 -8.50 17.15
C LYS A 30 1.70 -7.82 16.79
N LEU A 31 1.68 -6.55 16.42
CA LEU A 31 2.87 -5.76 16.12
C LEU A 31 3.48 -5.09 17.38
N GLY A 32 2.91 -5.33 18.56
CA GLY A 32 3.38 -4.79 19.83
C GLY A 32 3.08 -3.31 20.04
N LEU A 33 2.09 -2.75 19.33
CA LEU A 33 1.72 -1.35 19.46
C LEU A 33 0.60 -1.15 20.48
N SER A 34 0.75 -0.13 21.32
CA SER A 34 -0.37 0.33 22.15
C SER A 34 -1.48 0.94 21.26
N PRO A 35 -2.75 0.97 21.72
CA PRO A 35 -3.85 1.57 20.94
C PRO A 35 -3.61 3.02 20.54
N HIS A 36 -2.93 3.81 21.39
CA HIS A 36 -2.58 5.20 21.07
C HIS A 36 -1.52 5.29 19.98
N ALA A 37 -0.48 4.46 20.04
CA ALA A 37 0.57 4.40 19.00
C ALA A 37 0.00 3.93 17.66
N ALA A 38 -0.86 2.92 17.68
CA ALA A 38 -1.57 2.41 16.51
C ALA A 38 -2.43 3.51 15.85
N MET A 39 -3.25 4.21 16.62
CA MET A 39 -4.08 5.31 16.11
C MET A 39 -3.21 6.44 15.52
N THR A 40 -2.13 6.80 16.21
CA THR A 40 -1.19 7.82 15.74
C THR A 40 -0.56 7.41 14.41
N LEU A 41 -0.12 6.17 14.28
CA LEU A 41 0.46 5.64 13.04
C LEU A 41 -0.53 5.67 11.87
N VAL A 42 -1.79 5.23 12.11
CA VAL A 42 -2.86 5.26 11.11
C VAL A 42 -3.15 6.69 10.65
N LEU A 43 -3.28 7.63 11.60
CA LEU A 43 -3.55 9.03 11.27
C LEU A 43 -2.39 9.66 10.48
N PHE A 44 -1.14 9.43 10.90
CA PHE A 44 0.01 9.92 10.15
C PHE A 44 0.11 9.30 8.76
N ALA A 45 -0.16 8.00 8.60
CA ALA A 45 -0.20 7.36 7.29
C ALA A 45 -1.33 7.93 6.42
N LEU A 46 -2.52 8.12 7.00
CA LEU A 46 -3.69 8.67 6.29
C LEU A 46 -3.44 10.11 5.84
N PHE A 47 -3.05 11.02 6.73
CA PHE A 47 -2.77 12.42 6.36
C PHE A 47 -1.52 12.54 5.49
N GLY A 48 -0.49 11.73 5.77
CA GLY A 48 0.72 11.66 4.96
C GLY A 48 0.46 11.17 3.54
N SER A 49 -0.58 10.36 3.30
CA SER A 49 -0.92 9.88 1.96
C SER A 49 -1.30 11.00 0.98
N ALA A 50 -1.74 12.14 1.49
CA ALA A 50 -2.01 13.33 0.69
C ALA A 50 -0.72 14.08 0.27
N ILE A 51 0.44 13.74 0.85
CA ILE A 51 1.71 14.44 0.63
C ILE A 51 2.61 13.62 -0.27
N ASN A 52 2.90 14.14 -1.46
CA ASN A 52 3.83 13.56 -2.41
C ASN A 52 5.08 14.44 -2.52
N LEU A 53 6.22 13.93 -2.08
CA LEU A 53 7.50 14.62 -2.12
C LEU A 53 8.14 14.44 -3.50
N PRO A 54 8.35 15.50 -4.28
CA PRO A 54 8.90 15.39 -5.64
C PRO A 54 10.37 14.94 -5.59
N LEU A 55 10.72 13.94 -6.42
CA LEU A 55 12.09 13.47 -6.58
C LEU A 55 12.72 13.91 -7.90
N ALA A 56 12.04 13.63 -9.02
CA ALA A 56 12.59 13.88 -10.36
C ALA A 56 11.45 14.05 -11.38
N ARG A 57 11.78 14.73 -12.49
CA ARG A 57 10.93 14.77 -13.68
C ARG A 57 11.60 13.96 -14.78
N ILE A 58 10.82 13.11 -15.44
CA ILE A 58 11.26 12.30 -16.56
C ILE A 58 10.41 12.60 -17.77
N THR A 59 11.02 12.57 -18.96
CA THR A 59 10.26 12.57 -20.22
C THR A 59 9.54 11.25 -20.37
N ALA A 60 8.26 11.30 -20.66
CA ALA A 60 7.41 10.13 -20.82
C ALA A 60 6.68 10.17 -22.17
N GLU A 61 6.40 9.00 -22.70
CA GLU A 61 5.68 8.84 -23.96
C GLU A 61 4.20 9.10 -23.74
N ALA A 62 3.54 9.74 -24.71
CA ALA A 62 2.09 9.83 -24.68
C ALA A 62 1.48 8.42 -24.79
N PRO A 63 0.46 8.09 -23.98
CA PRO A 63 -0.17 6.79 -24.10
C PRO A 63 -0.80 6.63 -25.49
N ALA A 64 -0.67 5.44 -26.07
CA ALA A 64 -1.19 5.12 -27.40
C ALA A 64 -2.72 5.23 -27.48
N GLU A 65 -3.42 5.11 -26.34
CA GLU A 65 -4.86 5.20 -26.26
C GLU A 65 -5.32 6.43 -25.47
N PRO A 66 -6.38 7.12 -25.91
CA PRO A 66 -6.96 8.20 -25.11
C PRO A 66 -7.48 7.66 -23.76
N PRO A 67 -7.52 8.50 -22.70
CA PRO A 67 -8.03 8.05 -21.42
C PRO A 67 -9.50 7.65 -21.56
N PRO A 68 -9.95 6.66 -20.76
CA PRO A 68 -11.37 6.42 -20.64
C PRO A 68 -12.08 7.72 -20.19
N PRO A 69 -13.23 8.05 -20.77
CA PRO A 69 -13.95 9.26 -20.40
C PRO A 69 -14.36 9.17 -18.93
N LEU A 70 -13.87 10.14 -18.13
CA LEU A 70 -14.33 10.28 -16.75
C LEU A 70 -15.74 10.88 -16.73
N PRO A 71 -16.56 10.53 -15.72
CA PRO A 71 -17.80 11.21 -15.45
C PRO A 71 -17.58 12.73 -15.40
N ALA A 72 -18.53 13.52 -15.92
CA ALA A 72 -18.39 14.98 -16.08
C ALA A 72 -17.97 15.72 -14.79
N TRP A 73 -18.39 15.23 -13.62
CA TRP A 73 -18.06 15.80 -12.32
C TRP A 73 -16.60 15.53 -11.86
N LEU A 74 -15.91 14.56 -12.48
CA LEU A 74 -14.49 14.25 -12.22
C LEU A 74 -13.54 14.85 -13.28
N GLN A 75 -14.06 15.32 -14.42
CA GLN A 75 -13.22 15.90 -15.48
C GLN A 75 -12.33 17.08 -15.00
N PRO A 76 -12.80 18.00 -14.11
CA PRO A 76 -11.95 19.07 -13.61
C PRO A 76 -10.74 18.63 -12.80
N LEU A 77 -10.71 17.36 -12.34
CA LEU A 77 -9.59 16.79 -11.58
C LEU A 77 -8.54 16.14 -12.50
N GLN A 78 -8.76 16.10 -13.81
CA GLN A 78 -7.76 15.58 -14.75
C GLN A 78 -6.63 16.59 -14.94
N ILE A 79 -5.44 16.22 -14.48
CA ILE A 79 -4.21 16.95 -14.80
C ILE A 79 -3.80 16.55 -16.22
N PRO A 80 -3.69 17.52 -17.16
CA PRO A 80 -3.27 17.22 -18.53
C PRO A 80 -1.83 16.66 -18.53
N PHE A 81 -1.59 15.65 -19.38
CA PHE A 81 -0.26 15.12 -19.58
C PHE A 81 0.50 15.95 -20.61
N GLU A 82 1.62 16.54 -20.21
CA GLU A 82 2.45 17.46 -21.02
C GLU A 82 3.77 16.79 -21.50
N GLY A 83 3.78 15.47 -21.69
CA GLY A 83 4.99 14.75 -22.14
C GLY A 83 6.03 14.51 -21.03
N THR A 84 5.73 14.89 -19.79
CA THR A 84 6.61 14.67 -18.64
C THR A 84 5.85 14.04 -17.47
N THR A 85 6.52 13.16 -16.74
CA THR A 85 6.02 12.56 -15.52
C THR A 85 6.85 13.03 -14.33
N LEU A 86 6.21 13.54 -13.30
CA LEU A 86 6.83 13.81 -12.01
C LEU A 86 6.88 12.52 -11.19
N ILE A 87 8.09 12.05 -10.86
CA ILE A 87 8.28 10.97 -9.89
C ILE A 87 8.31 11.59 -8.50
N ALA A 88 7.49 11.06 -7.60
CA ALA A 88 7.41 11.51 -6.22
C ALA A 88 7.46 10.31 -5.26
N VAL A 89 7.69 10.57 -3.97
CA VAL A 89 7.56 9.60 -2.88
C VAL A 89 6.41 10.03 -2.00
N ASN A 90 5.48 9.13 -1.76
CA ASN A 90 4.35 9.39 -0.87
C ASN A 90 4.80 9.27 0.60
N LEU A 91 4.43 10.26 1.41
CA LEU A 91 4.80 10.26 2.82
C LEU A 91 4.08 9.14 3.59
N GLY A 92 2.77 8.99 3.40
CA GLY A 92 1.95 8.00 4.11
C GLY A 92 2.11 6.57 3.61
N GLY A 93 2.31 6.38 2.29
CA GLY A 93 2.39 5.06 1.70
C GLY A 93 3.81 4.53 1.48
N CYS A 94 4.84 5.39 1.60
CA CYS A 94 6.23 4.98 1.49
C CYS A 94 7.03 5.29 2.76
N ILE A 95 7.19 6.57 3.12
CA ILE A 95 8.13 6.97 4.18
C ILE A 95 7.69 6.42 5.54
N ILE A 96 6.42 6.59 5.90
CA ILE A 96 5.90 6.11 7.19
C ILE A 96 5.95 4.59 7.30
N PRO A 97 5.47 3.78 6.32
CA PRO A 97 5.59 2.34 6.36
C PRO A 97 7.04 1.83 6.41
N VAL A 98 7.96 2.46 5.67
CA VAL A 98 9.40 2.13 5.73
C VAL A 98 9.98 2.43 7.10
N ALA A 99 9.69 3.59 7.68
CA ALA A 99 10.13 3.94 9.02
C ALA A 99 9.57 2.99 10.08
N PHE A 100 8.30 2.60 9.96
CA PHE A 100 7.71 1.62 10.88
C PHE A 100 8.29 0.21 10.67
N SER A 101 8.60 -0.20 9.45
CA SER A 101 9.33 -1.45 9.18
C SER A 101 10.70 -1.45 9.85
N ALA A 102 11.45 -0.34 9.78
CA ALA A 102 12.72 -0.19 10.46
C ALA A 102 12.57 -0.24 12.00
N TYR A 103 11.51 0.38 12.54
CA TYR A 103 11.17 0.28 13.96
C TYR A 103 10.92 -1.17 14.38
N LEU A 104 10.12 -1.92 13.63
CA LEU A 104 9.84 -3.34 13.91
C LEU A 104 11.11 -4.19 13.86
N MET A 105 12.00 -3.96 12.89
CA MET A 105 13.30 -4.64 12.82
C MET A 105 14.18 -4.35 14.04
N ALA A 106 14.13 -3.15 14.59
CA ALA A 106 14.93 -2.78 15.77
C ALA A 106 14.37 -3.33 17.09
N HIS A 107 13.07 -3.61 17.16
CA HIS A 107 12.38 -4.01 18.40
C HIS A 107 11.96 -5.49 18.44
N ASN A 108 12.21 -6.24 17.36
CA ASN A 108 11.95 -7.67 17.32
C ASN A 108 13.24 -8.44 16.99
N PRO A 109 13.49 -9.60 17.59
CA PRO A 109 14.69 -10.40 17.36
C PRO A 109 14.61 -11.16 16.03
N LEU A 110 14.55 -10.42 14.93
CA LEU A 110 14.47 -10.94 13.58
C LEU A 110 15.87 -11.05 12.96
N PRO A 111 16.36 -12.25 12.63
CA PRO A 111 17.60 -12.43 11.90
C PRO A 111 17.54 -11.72 10.54
N PHE A 112 18.56 -10.95 10.21
CA PHE A 112 18.61 -10.15 8.98
C PHE A 112 18.38 -10.98 7.71
N ILE A 113 18.90 -12.23 7.69
CA ILE A 113 18.73 -13.13 6.54
C ILE A 113 17.26 -13.56 6.34
N GLU A 114 16.51 -13.75 7.43
CA GLU A 114 15.08 -14.07 7.37
C GLU A 114 14.28 -12.91 6.81
N VAL A 115 14.56 -11.70 7.29
CA VAL A 115 13.92 -10.47 6.79
C VAL A 115 14.22 -10.27 5.31
N LEU A 116 15.50 -10.42 4.90
CA LEU A 116 15.90 -10.22 3.52
C LEU A 116 15.26 -11.27 2.59
N SER A 117 15.23 -12.54 3.01
CA SER A 117 14.60 -13.61 2.24
C SER A 117 13.08 -13.40 2.09
N ALA A 118 12.41 -13.01 3.16
CA ALA A 118 10.97 -12.71 3.12
C ALA A 118 10.66 -11.52 2.18
N ILE A 119 11.43 -10.42 2.28
CA ILE A 119 11.31 -9.28 1.37
C ILE A 119 11.55 -9.72 -0.09
N ALA A 120 12.57 -10.53 -0.36
CA ALA A 120 12.89 -10.98 -1.71
C ALA A 120 11.75 -11.82 -2.33
N ILE A 121 11.17 -12.74 -1.55
CA ILE A 121 10.04 -13.57 -2.01
C ILE A 121 8.83 -12.68 -2.34
N VAL A 122 8.43 -11.81 -1.42
CA VAL A 122 7.27 -10.92 -1.64
C VAL A 122 7.53 -9.96 -2.79
N SER A 123 8.76 -9.41 -2.92
CA SER A 123 9.14 -8.54 -4.05
C SER A 123 9.02 -9.27 -5.38
N LEU A 124 9.51 -10.51 -5.46
CA LEU A 124 9.45 -11.30 -6.68
C LEU A 124 8.00 -11.57 -7.10
N VAL A 125 7.15 -11.98 -6.17
CA VAL A 125 5.73 -12.24 -6.42
C VAL A 125 5.02 -10.95 -6.83
N SER A 126 5.24 -9.86 -6.09
CA SER A 126 4.65 -8.55 -6.39
C SER A 126 5.07 -8.05 -7.76
N ASN A 127 6.35 -8.18 -8.13
CA ASN A 127 6.84 -7.77 -9.44
C ASN A 127 6.21 -8.60 -10.58
N ARG A 128 6.07 -9.91 -10.41
CA ARG A 128 5.48 -10.80 -11.44
C ARG A 128 4.00 -10.54 -11.66
N LEU A 129 3.27 -10.18 -10.62
CA LEU A 129 1.82 -10.01 -10.67
C LEU A 129 1.38 -8.55 -10.84
N SER A 130 2.28 -7.60 -10.65
CA SER A 130 2.02 -6.19 -10.94
C SER A 130 2.01 -5.93 -12.45
N ARG A 131 1.09 -5.05 -12.88
CA ARG A 131 0.93 -4.66 -14.28
C ARG A 131 0.80 -3.15 -14.39
N PRO A 132 1.57 -2.51 -15.30
CA PRO A 132 1.38 -1.10 -15.59
C PRO A 132 0.03 -0.90 -16.30
N ILE A 133 -0.80 -0.02 -15.78
CA ILE A 133 -2.05 0.40 -16.42
C ILE A 133 -1.87 1.84 -16.88
N PRO A 134 -1.99 2.13 -18.19
CA PRO A 134 -1.85 3.47 -18.71
C PRO A 134 -2.70 4.48 -17.93
N ARG A 135 -2.09 5.61 -17.53
CA ARG A 135 -2.68 6.72 -16.77
C ARG A 135 -3.17 6.43 -15.34
N LEU A 136 -3.24 5.17 -14.92
CA LEU A 136 -3.69 4.81 -13.57
C LEU A 136 -2.53 4.49 -12.62
N GLY A 137 -1.45 3.89 -13.13
CA GLY A 137 -0.35 3.47 -12.29
C GLY A 137 -0.07 1.97 -12.41
N ILE A 138 0.57 1.41 -11.41
CA ILE A 138 0.87 -0.02 -11.34
C ILE A 138 -0.21 -0.70 -10.51
N ALA A 139 -0.95 -1.61 -11.12
CA ALA A 139 -1.98 -2.38 -10.45
C ALA A 139 -1.51 -3.79 -10.12
N MET A 140 -1.97 -4.30 -8.98
CA MET A 140 -1.73 -5.66 -8.52
C MET A 140 -3.00 -6.20 -7.84
N PRO A 141 -3.29 -7.53 -7.90
CA PRO A 141 -4.40 -8.09 -7.15
C PRO A 141 -4.23 -7.86 -5.64
N VAL A 142 -5.21 -7.24 -5.01
CA VAL A 142 -5.14 -6.66 -3.65
C VAL A 142 -4.71 -7.67 -2.58
N LEU A 143 -5.17 -8.92 -2.66
CA LEU A 143 -4.92 -9.92 -1.62
C LEU A 143 -3.64 -10.73 -1.82
N VAL A 144 -3.01 -10.67 -2.99
CA VAL A 144 -1.82 -11.51 -3.29
C VAL A 144 -0.66 -11.16 -2.37
N ALA A 145 -0.33 -9.89 -2.25
CA ALA A 145 0.81 -9.48 -1.44
C ALA A 145 0.61 -9.78 0.07
N PRO A 146 -0.54 -9.46 0.70
CA PRO A 146 -0.78 -9.81 2.10
C PRO A 146 -0.69 -11.32 2.37
N PHE A 147 -1.31 -12.15 1.52
CA PHE A 147 -1.25 -13.60 1.68
C PHE A 147 0.17 -14.16 1.48
N THR A 148 0.89 -13.66 0.47
CA THR A 148 2.28 -14.06 0.25
C THR A 148 3.14 -13.69 1.44
N ALA A 149 3.01 -12.48 1.96
CA ALA A 149 3.80 -12.01 3.10
C ALA A 149 3.49 -12.80 4.38
N ALA A 150 2.21 -13.02 4.69
CA ALA A 150 1.80 -13.79 5.85
C ALA A 150 2.29 -15.24 5.77
N LEU A 151 2.08 -15.92 4.63
CA LEU A 151 2.51 -17.29 4.44
C LEU A 151 4.06 -17.42 4.52
N THR A 152 4.77 -16.50 3.87
CA THR A 152 6.23 -16.46 3.91
C THR A 152 6.74 -16.26 5.33
N ALA A 153 6.16 -15.34 6.10
CA ALA A 153 6.55 -15.07 7.46
C ALA A 153 6.29 -16.27 8.38
N LEU A 154 5.12 -16.91 8.28
CA LEU A 154 4.78 -18.12 9.04
C LEU A 154 5.73 -19.29 8.75
N LEU A 155 6.17 -19.45 7.51
CA LEU A 155 7.10 -20.53 7.12
C LEU A 155 8.54 -20.26 7.54
N ILE A 156 8.97 -18.99 7.58
CA ILE A 156 10.35 -18.61 7.93
C ILE A 156 10.51 -18.48 9.44
N ASN A 157 9.59 -17.78 10.12
CA ASN A 157 9.68 -17.50 11.55
C ASN A 157 8.28 -17.37 12.15
N ALA A 158 7.69 -18.49 12.56
CA ALA A 158 6.34 -18.52 13.10
C ALA A 158 6.19 -17.76 14.43
N GLU A 159 7.27 -17.66 15.23
CA GLU A 159 7.25 -16.96 16.52
C GLU A 159 7.10 -15.44 16.34
N HIS A 160 7.76 -14.89 15.33
CA HIS A 160 7.73 -13.45 15.00
C HIS A 160 7.07 -13.19 13.63
N ALA A 161 6.07 -14.00 13.29
CA ALA A 161 5.45 -13.96 11.97
C ALA A 161 4.78 -12.61 11.67
N ALA A 162 4.09 -12.01 12.63
CA ALA A 162 3.37 -10.74 12.40
C ALA A 162 4.31 -9.56 12.03
N PRO A 163 5.38 -9.26 12.80
CA PRO A 163 6.32 -8.22 12.40
C PRO A 163 7.06 -8.56 11.10
N LEU A 164 7.44 -9.83 10.87
CA LEU A 164 8.08 -10.25 9.63
C LEU A 164 7.14 -10.10 8.42
N ALA A 165 5.85 -10.43 8.58
CA ALA A 165 4.83 -10.27 7.56
C ALA A 165 4.58 -8.80 7.21
N TYR A 166 4.52 -7.93 8.23
CA TYR A 166 4.41 -6.48 7.99
C TYR A 166 5.60 -5.96 7.19
N ILE A 167 6.83 -6.25 7.64
CA ILE A 167 8.07 -5.78 7.00
C ILE A 167 8.15 -6.29 5.56
N SER A 168 7.97 -7.59 5.36
CA SER A 168 8.08 -8.20 4.03
C SER A 168 6.93 -7.78 3.10
N GLY A 169 5.71 -7.66 3.61
CA GLY A 169 4.56 -7.17 2.87
C GLY A 169 4.73 -5.73 2.41
N THR A 170 5.19 -4.86 3.29
CA THR A 170 5.42 -3.44 3.01
C THR A 170 6.59 -3.24 2.06
N LEU A 171 7.79 -3.67 2.48
CA LEU A 171 9.02 -3.45 1.70
C LEU A 171 9.04 -4.30 0.42
N GLY A 172 8.46 -5.50 0.46
CA GLY A 172 8.36 -6.38 -0.69
C GLY A 172 7.48 -5.80 -1.80
N VAL A 173 6.33 -5.23 -1.47
CA VAL A 173 5.48 -4.55 -2.46
C VAL A 173 6.14 -3.28 -2.96
N LEU A 174 6.69 -2.46 -2.08
CA LEU A 174 7.38 -1.23 -2.47
C LEU A 174 8.52 -1.48 -3.45
N ILE A 175 9.33 -2.51 -3.18
CA ILE A 175 10.43 -2.89 -4.09
C ILE A 175 9.88 -3.55 -5.34
N GLY A 176 9.00 -4.54 -5.19
CA GLY A 176 8.54 -5.39 -6.31
C GLY A 176 7.61 -4.67 -7.28
N ALA A 177 6.62 -3.94 -6.78
CA ALA A 177 5.63 -3.29 -7.61
C ALA A 177 6.01 -1.86 -8.02
N ASP A 178 6.72 -1.10 -7.15
CA ASP A 178 7.06 0.28 -7.44
C ASP A 178 8.49 0.41 -7.98
N LEU A 179 9.52 0.05 -7.19
CA LEU A 179 10.90 0.33 -7.56
C LEU A 179 11.38 -0.48 -8.77
N LEU A 180 11.07 -1.77 -8.84
CA LEU A 180 11.46 -2.61 -9.99
C LEU A 180 10.64 -2.31 -11.25
N ARG A 181 9.56 -1.52 -11.14
CA ARG A 181 8.71 -1.07 -12.23
C ARG A 181 8.90 0.41 -12.63
N LEU A 182 9.89 1.10 -12.07
CA LEU A 182 10.21 2.49 -12.42
C LEU A 182 10.41 2.70 -13.92
N GLY A 183 10.97 1.70 -14.61
CA GLY A 183 11.16 1.74 -16.06
C GLY A 183 9.86 1.79 -16.87
N ASP A 184 8.78 1.22 -16.35
CA ASP A 184 7.48 1.19 -17.02
C ASP A 184 6.76 2.56 -16.95
N ILE A 185 7.13 3.43 -16.01
CA ILE A 185 6.51 4.76 -15.81
C ILE A 185 6.59 5.61 -17.08
N ARG A 186 7.68 5.52 -17.85
CA ARG A 186 7.85 6.29 -19.10
C ARG A 186 6.79 5.99 -20.15
N LYS A 187 6.20 4.80 -20.11
CA LYS A 187 5.19 4.33 -21.07
C LYS A 187 3.75 4.54 -20.59
N MET A 188 3.58 5.02 -19.35
CA MET A 188 2.25 5.11 -18.73
C MET A 188 1.50 6.41 -19.08
N GLY A 189 2.20 7.46 -19.52
CA GLY A 189 1.59 8.74 -19.85
C GLY A 189 0.78 9.37 -18.71
N THR A 190 1.28 9.24 -17.47
CA THR A 190 0.69 9.84 -16.28
C THR A 190 1.47 11.10 -15.88
N PRO A 191 0.83 12.20 -15.50
CA PRO A 191 1.53 13.41 -15.06
C PRO A 191 2.27 13.24 -13.74
N LEU A 192 1.82 12.28 -12.90
CA LEU A 192 2.41 11.97 -11.59
C LEU A 192 2.53 10.46 -11.43
N ALA A 193 3.70 9.99 -11.00
CA ALA A 193 3.95 8.63 -10.55
C ALA A 193 4.54 8.69 -9.13
N SER A 194 3.79 8.22 -8.15
CA SER A 194 4.19 8.28 -6.75
C SER A 194 4.55 6.89 -6.23
N ILE A 195 5.77 6.75 -5.74
CA ILE A 195 6.27 5.58 -5.03
C ILE A 195 5.52 5.50 -3.70
N GLY A 196 4.84 4.40 -3.45
CA GLY A 196 3.97 4.26 -2.29
C GLY A 196 2.56 4.79 -2.49
N GLY A 197 2.11 4.97 -3.75
CA GLY A 197 0.75 5.39 -4.09
C GLY A 197 0.58 6.87 -4.40
N ALA A 198 -0.43 7.20 -5.17
CA ALA A 198 -0.66 8.54 -5.70
C ALA A 198 -1.77 9.31 -4.96
N GLY A 199 -1.73 9.34 -3.63
CA GLY A 199 -2.67 10.15 -2.83
C GLY A 199 -3.98 9.47 -2.44
N THR A 200 -4.09 8.16 -2.63
CA THR A 200 -5.11 7.32 -1.99
C THR A 200 -4.48 6.64 -0.78
N PHE A 201 -5.27 6.40 0.27
CA PHE A 201 -4.86 5.63 1.45
C PHE A 201 -4.30 4.30 0.97
N ASP A 202 -2.98 4.09 1.17
CA ASP A 202 -2.22 3.28 0.25
C ASP A 202 -2.33 1.78 0.49
N GLY A 203 -2.37 1.05 -0.63
CA GLY A 203 -2.32 -0.40 -0.67
C GLY A 203 -1.10 -1.01 0.03
N ILE A 204 0.04 -0.32 0.10
CA ILE A 204 1.25 -0.81 0.77
C ILE A 204 1.07 -0.86 2.29
N PHE A 205 0.59 0.23 2.90
CA PHE A 205 0.31 0.26 4.34
C PHE A 205 -0.76 -0.77 4.71
N ILE A 206 -1.86 -0.83 3.95
CA ILE A 206 -2.92 -1.82 4.15
C ILE A 206 -2.38 -3.24 3.97
N THR A 207 -1.54 -3.48 2.95
CA THR A 207 -0.90 -4.79 2.73
C THR A 207 -0.12 -5.24 3.95
N GLY A 208 0.70 -4.38 4.53
CA GLY A 208 1.47 -4.69 5.74
C GLY A 208 0.57 -5.04 6.93
N ILE A 209 -0.48 -4.25 7.16
CA ILE A 209 -1.44 -4.50 8.25
C ILE A 209 -2.22 -5.81 8.04
N VAL A 210 -2.72 -6.05 6.83
CA VAL A 210 -3.46 -7.30 6.53
C VAL A 210 -2.52 -8.50 6.61
N ALA A 211 -1.26 -8.38 6.16
CA ALA A 211 -0.28 -9.44 6.30
C ALA A 211 -0.01 -9.79 7.78
N ALA A 212 0.18 -8.77 8.63
CA ALA A 212 0.36 -8.97 10.07
C ALA A 212 -0.88 -9.56 10.75
N LEU A 213 -2.08 -9.19 10.30
CA LEU A 213 -3.33 -9.76 10.81
C LEU A 213 -3.44 -11.25 10.48
N LEU A 214 -3.01 -11.67 9.27
CA LEU A 214 -3.08 -13.05 8.79
C LEU A 214 -1.97 -13.94 9.35
N ALA A 215 -0.84 -13.36 9.71
CA ALA A 215 0.28 -14.04 10.36
C ALA A 215 0.08 -14.12 11.87
#